data_415f42a23d1ea02ec112f799a1f5cef0
#
_entry.id   415f42a23d1ea02ec112f799a1f5cef0
#
_cell.length_a   1.000
_cell.length_b   1.000
_cell.length_c   1.000
_cell.angle_alpha   90.00
_cell.angle_beta   90.00
_cell.angle_gamma   90.00
#
_symmetry.space_group_name_H-M   'P 1'
#
loop_
_entity.id
_entity.type
_entity.pdbx_description
1 polymer ?
#
loop_
_entity_poly.entity_id
_entity_poly.type
_entity_poly.pdbx_seq_one_letter_code
_entity_poly.pdbx_strand_id
1 'polypeptide(L)'
;MLDEIAATTALHSENVGIRGILEEVAAVTGMGFVAVARVTDTRWIACQVLDQIEFGMSPGDELRVSTTICNDIRESGNAVVIDNVSSDPKWHSHPAPALYGFKSYISLPIILDDGSFYGTLCAIDPEPRKLVGPDTVPTLMRYAERVAAILSREAVSS
;
A
#
# COMPACT_ATOMS: atom_id res chain seq x y z
N MET A 1 -21.91 9.32 2.50
CA MET A 1 -21.81 8.48 3.71
C MET A 1 -20.98 7.24 3.42
N LEU A 2 -20.00 6.93 4.28
CA LEU A 2 -19.21 5.72 4.14
C LEU A 2 -20.02 4.51 4.60
N ASP A 3 -19.90 3.38 3.90
CA ASP A 3 -20.45 2.12 4.39
C ASP A 3 -19.59 1.56 5.54
N GLU A 4 -19.99 0.44 6.09
CA GLU A 4 -19.34 -0.15 7.26
C GLU A 4 -17.85 -0.45 7.05
N ILE A 5 -17.48 -1.03 5.91
CA ILE A 5 -16.09 -1.36 5.62
C ILE A 5 -15.25 -0.11 5.48
N ALA A 6 -15.72 0.89 4.73
CA ALA A 6 -15.00 2.13 4.54
C ALA A 6 -14.88 2.91 5.85
N ALA A 7 -15.96 2.95 6.65
CA ALA A 7 -15.93 3.63 7.95
C ALA A 7 -14.95 2.96 8.92
N THR A 8 -14.96 1.63 8.99
CA THR A 8 -14.02 0.88 9.83
C THR A 8 -12.57 1.10 9.40
N THR A 9 -12.33 1.10 8.08
CA THR A 9 -11.01 1.35 7.53
C THR A 9 -10.52 2.76 7.90
N ALA A 10 -11.39 3.76 7.78
CA ALA A 10 -11.05 5.15 8.05
C ALA A 10 -10.76 5.42 9.55
N LEU A 11 -11.19 4.54 10.46
CA LEU A 11 -10.87 4.69 11.89
C LEU A 11 -9.36 4.66 12.16
N HIS A 12 -8.57 4.08 11.27
CA HIS A 12 -7.12 4.02 11.43
C HIS A 12 -6.39 5.18 10.75
N SER A 13 -7.12 6.13 10.18
CA SER A 13 -6.55 7.21 9.36
C SER A 13 -5.61 8.15 10.13
N GLU A 14 -5.72 8.22 11.44
CA GLU A 14 -4.90 9.08 12.29
C GLU A 14 -4.04 8.30 13.27
N ASN A 15 -3.91 7.00 13.09
CA ASN A 15 -3.08 6.19 13.97
C ASN A 15 -1.62 6.64 13.90
N VAL A 16 -1.05 7.05 15.04
CA VAL A 16 0.29 7.61 15.12
C VAL A 16 1.36 6.58 14.76
N GLY A 17 1.18 5.32 15.17
CA GLY A 17 2.11 4.25 14.84
C GLY A 17 2.18 3.97 13.35
N ILE A 18 1.03 3.92 12.68
CA ILE A 18 0.96 3.75 11.23
C ILE A 18 1.58 4.97 10.54
N ARG A 19 1.28 6.17 11.00
CA ARG A 19 1.85 7.39 10.43
C ARG A 19 3.38 7.36 10.46
N GLY A 20 3.96 6.96 11.57
CA GLY A 20 5.42 6.83 11.70
C GLY A 20 6.01 5.84 10.72
N ILE A 21 5.31 4.72 10.48
CA ILE A 21 5.74 3.72 9.50
C ILE A 21 5.71 4.29 8.09
N LEU A 22 4.65 5.02 7.72
CA LEU A 22 4.56 5.65 6.41
C LEU A 22 5.71 6.64 6.19
N GLU A 23 6.05 7.43 7.21
CA GLU A 23 7.16 8.38 7.14
C GLU A 23 8.50 7.68 6.96
N GLU A 24 8.73 6.57 7.67
CA GLU A 24 9.95 5.77 7.53
C GLU A 24 10.07 5.15 6.13
N VAL A 25 8.98 4.60 5.61
CA VAL A 25 8.98 4.02 4.25
C VAL A 25 9.29 5.09 3.21
N ALA A 26 8.68 6.26 3.32
CA ALA A 26 8.96 7.38 2.42
C ALA A 26 10.45 7.78 2.46
N ALA A 27 11.04 7.83 3.66
CA ALA A 27 12.44 8.20 3.82
C ALA A 27 13.39 7.13 3.24
N VAL A 28 13.10 5.86 3.47
CA VAL A 28 13.95 4.75 3.02
C VAL A 28 13.90 4.58 1.50
N THR A 29 12.73 4.76 0.89
CA THR A 29 12.53 4.54 -0.54
C THR A 29 12.70 5.81 -1.38
N GLY A 30 12.57 6.99 -0.79
CA GLY A 30 12.55 8.25 -1.50
C GLY A 30 11.25 8.48 -2.28
N MET A 31 10.23 7.66 -2.06
CA MET A 31 8.96 7.77 -2.77
C MET A 31 8.04 8.79 -2.09
N GLY A 32 7.28 9.51 -2.90
CA GLY A 32 6.50 10.65 -2.43
C GLY A 32 5.08 10.33 -1.97
N PHE A 33 4.57 9.14 -2.26
CA PHE A 33 3.25 8.71 -1.81
C PHE A 33 3.36 7.33 -1.17
N VAL A 34 2.90 7.22 0.07
CA VAL A 34 2.89 5.95 0.81
C VAL A 34 1.52 5.78 1.47
N ALA A 35 0.96 4.60 1.41
CA ALA A 35 -0.37 4.37 1.96
C ALA A 35 -0.52 2.95 2.50
N VAL A 36 -1.41 2.82 3.49
CA VAL A 36 -1.98 1.55 3.89
C VAL A 36 -3.37 1.48 3.30
N ALA A 37 -3.67 0.41 2.57
CA ALA A 37 -4.96 0.21 1.95
C ALA A 37 -5.58 -1.11 2.41
N ARG A 38 -6.89 -1.09 2.65
CA ARG A 38 -7.66 -2.32 2.81
C ARG A 38 -8.04 -2.81 1.42
N VAL A 39 -7.72 -4.05 1.11
CA VAL A 39 -7.99 -4.64 -0.21
C VAL A 39 -8.83 -5.90 -0.04
N THR A 40 -10.01 -5.90 -0.65
CA THR A 40 -10.88 -7.06 -0.71
C THR A 40 -10.99 -7.53 -2.16
N ASP A 41 -11.78 -8.55 -2.42
CA ASP A 41 -12.02 -9.04 -3.78
C ASP A 41 -12.72 -8.01 -4.68
N THR A 42 -13.39 -7.02 -4.07
CA THR A 42 -14.16 -6.02 -4.82
C THR A 42 -13.76 -4.57 -4.54
N ARG A 43 -12.96 -4.31 -3.50
CA ARG A 43 -12.71 -2.93 -3.05
C ARG A 43 -11.25 -2.69 -2.69
N TRP A 44 -10.79 -1.48 -2.98
CA TRP A 44 -9.52 -0.92 -2.52
C TRP A 44 -9.84 0.39 -1.81
N ILE A 45 -9.59 0.44 -0.51
CA ILE A 45 -9.97 1.59 0.32
C ILE A 45 -8.73 2.12 1.05
N ALA A 46 -8.44 3.42 0.90
CA ALA A 46 -7.33 4.05 1.61
C ALA A 46 -7.61 4.08 3.11
N CYS A 47 -6.70 3.50 3.88
CA CYS A 47 -6.75 3.49 5.35
C CYS A 47 -6.04 4.70 5.91
N GLN A 48 -4.76 4.86 5.61
CA GLN A 48 -3.98 6.04 5.97
C GLN A 48 -3.04 6.38 4.82
N VAL A 49 -2.83 7.68 4.58
CA VAL A 49 -2.11 8.18 3.41
C VAL A 49 -1.08 9.21 3.84
N LEU A 50 0.14 9.10 3.30
CA LEU A 50 1.16 10.14 3.34
C LEU A 50 1.40 10.57 1.89
N ASP A 51 0.87 11.71 1.50
CA ASP A 51 0.89 12.20 0.12
C ASP A 51 1.73 13.47 0.02
N GLN A 52 2.95 13.33 -0.49
CA GLN A 52 3.90 14.44 -0.66
C GLN A 52 4.04 14.88 -2.12
N ILE A 53 3.26 14.27 -3.02
CA ILE A 53 3.35 14.56 -4.47
C ILE A 53 2.02 15.07 -5.05
N GLU A 54 1.10 15.44 -4.18
CA GLU A 54 -0.23 15.91 -4.58
C GLU A 54 -0.97 14.90 -5.47
N PHE A 55 -0.86 13.62 -5.13
CA PHE A 55 -1.60 12.55 -5.81
C PHE A 55 -3.10 12.77 -5.66
N GLY A 56 -3.52 13.35 -4.54
CA GLY A 56 -4.91 13.75 -4.34
C GLY A 56 -5.79 12.73 -3.64
N MET A 57 -5.19 11.74 -2.97
CA MET A 57 -5.94 10.72 -2.24
C MET A 57 -6.03 11.03 -0.76
N SER A 58 -7.20 10.81 -0.19
CA SER A 58 -7.46 10.98 1.23
C SER A 58 -7.92 9.66 1.86
N PRO A 59 -7.75 9.48 3.20
CA PRO A 59 -8.29 8.30 3.87
C PRO A 59 -9.79 8.14 3.59
N GLY A 60 -10.20 6.90 3.32
CA GLY A 60 -11.58 6.57 2.94
C GLY A 60 -11.84 6.60 1.45
N ASP A 61 -10.94 7.19 0.66
CA ASP A 61 -11.07 7.18 -0.80
C ASP A 61 -10.89 5.76 -1.32
N GLU A 62 -11.56 5.45 -2.43
CA GLU A 62 -11.53 4.13 -3.03
C GLU A 62 -11.03 4.16 -4.46
N LEU A 63 -10.34 3.08 -4.84
CA LEU A 63 -9.98 2.83 -6.23
C LEU A 63 -10.71 1.57 -6.69
N ARG A 64 -10.88 1.44 -8.01
CA ARG A 64 -11.41 0.21 -8.59
C ARG A 64 -10.32 -0.87 -8.43
N VAL A 65 -10.61 -1.90 -7.64
CA VAL A 65 -9.61 -2.91 -7.28
C VAL A 65 -8.98 -3.58 -8.51
N SER A 66 -9.77 -3.82 -9.57
CA SER A 66 -9.28 -4.46 -10.79
C SER A 66 -8.24 -3.63 -11.55
N THR A 67 -8.15 -2.32 -11.27
CA THR A 67 -7.15 -1.45 -11.90
C THR A 67 -5.89 -1.30 -11.07
N THR A 68 -5.81 -1.92 -9.88
CA THR A 68 -4.66 -1.80 -8.99
C THR A 68 -3.78 -3.05 -9.07
N ILE A 69 -2.47 -2.84 -8.84
CA ILE A 69 -1.53 -3.96 -8.71
C ILE A 69 -1.80 -4.69 -7.38
N CYS A 70 -2.38 -4.02 -6.40
CA CYS A 70 -2.74 -4.61 -5.12
C CYS A 70 -3.67 -5.82 -5.26
N ASN A 71 -4.50 -5.85 -6.30
CA ASN A 71 -5.35 -7.00 -6.57
C ASN A 71 -4.52 -8.24 -6.89
N ASP A 72 -3.43 -8.07 -7.65
CA ASP A 72 -2.52 -9.19 -7.96
C ASP A 72 -1.85 -9.71 -6.68
N ILE A 73 -1.53 -8.82 -5.75
CA ILE A 73 -0.92 -9.18 -4.46
C ILE A 73 -1.91 -9.95 -3.60
N ARG A 74 -3.18 -9.56 -3.61
CA ARG A 74 -4.23 -10.28 -2.89
C ARG A 74 -4.33 -11.73 -3.38
N GLU A 75 -4.23 -11.93 -4.68
CA GLU A 75 -4.33 -13.25 -5.29
C GLU A 75 -3.07 -14.09 -5.10
N SER A 76 -1.88 -13.48 -5.23
CA SER A 76 -0.61 -14.21 -5.18
C SER A 76 0.01 -14.29 -3.79
N GLY A 77 -0.25 -13.32 -2.92
CA GLY A 77 0.40 -13.19 -1.62
C GLY A 77 1.85 -12.73 -1.68
N ASN A 78 2.32 -12.30 -2.85
CA ASN A 78 3.71 -11.91 -3.07
C ASN A 78 3.86 -10.39 -3.14
N ALA A 79 4.95 -9.87 -2.56
CA ALA A 79 5.31 -8.46 -2.67
C ALA A 79 5.69 -8.10 -4.11
N VAL A 80 5.44 -6.86 -4.48
CA VAL A 80 5.83 -6.31 -5.79
C VAL A 80 6.72 -5.09 -5.57
N VAL A 81 7.88 -5.07 -6.24
CA VAL A 81 8.81 -3.95 -6.21
C VAL A 81 9.22 -3.63 -7.65
N ILE A 82 8.96 -2.40 -8.09
CA ILE A 82 9.21 -1.97 -9.47
C ILE A 82 10.02 -0.67 -9.44
N ASP A 83 11.26 -0.72 -9.98
CA ASP A 83 12.12 0.47 -10.07
C ASP A 83 11.64 1.44 -11.14
N ASN A 84 11.26 0.92 -12.30
CA ASN A 84 10.80 1.70 -13.43
C ASN A 84 9.83 0.85 -14.25
N VAL A 85 8.57 1.20 -14.19
CA VAL A 85 7.49 0.49 -14.86
C VAL A 85 7.71 0.41 -16.38
N SER A 86 8.25 1.48 -16.98
CA SER A 86 8.44 1.54 -18.44
C SER A 86 9.41 0.48 -18.96
N SER A 87 10.34 0.02 -18.13
CA SER A 87 11.32 -0.99 -18.50
C SER A 87 11.03 -2.37 -17.89
N ASP A 88 9.92 -2.52 -17.17
CA ASP A 88 9.57 -3.78 -16.52
C ASP A 88 8.78 -4.68 -17.48
N PRO A 89 9.29 -5.89 -17.80
CA PRO A 89 8.62 -6.76 -18.77
C PRO A 89 7.24 -7.26 -18.33
N LYS A 90 6.98 -7.33 -17.03
CA LYS A 90 5.70 -7.81 -16.51
C LYS A 90 4.68 -6.70 -16.36
N TRP A 91 5.10 -5.50 -15.91
CA TRP A 91 4.17 -4.47 -15.48
C TRP A 91 3.99 -3.30 -16.45
N HIS A 92 4.83 -3.21 -17.51
CA HIS A 92 4.77 -2.08 -18.44
C HIS A 92 3.41 -1.95 -19.16
N SER A 93 2.67 -3.04 -19.29
CA SER A 93 1.35 -3.06 -19.94
C SER A 93 0.19 -3.09 -18.96
N HIS A 94 0.47 -3.12 -17.64
CA HIS A 94 -0.59 -3.08 -16.64
C HIS A 94 -1.31 -1.72 -16.68
N PRO A 95 -2.64 -1.67 -16.47
CA PRO A 95 -3.38 -0.40 -16.57
C PRO A 95 -3.04 0.61 -15.45
N ALA A 96 -2.60 0.15 -14.27
CA ALA A 96 -2.36 1.03 -13.13
C ALA A 96 -1.35 2.14 -13.38
N PRO A 97 -0.16 1.90 -13.99
CA PRO A 97 0.79 2.98 -14.23
C PRO A 97 0.24 4.11 -15.10
N ALA A 98 -0.52 3.75 -16.14
CA ALA A 98 -1.11 4.74 -17.03
C ALA A 98 -2.24 5.52 -16.33
N LEU A 99 -3.05 4.85 -15.52
CA LEU A 99 -4.17 5.46 -14.82
C LEU A 99 -3.71 6.39 -13.69
N TYR A 100 -2.66 6.00 -12.97
CA TYR A 100 -2.25 6.70 -11.74
C TYR A 100 -0.94 7.47 -11.89
N GLY A 101 -0.27 7.37 -13.03
CA GLY A 101 0.87 8.23 -13.37
C GLY A 101 2.17 7.94 -12.65
N PHE A 102 2.41 6.70 -12.21
CA PHE A 102 3.64 6.36 -11.50
C PHE A 102 4.65 5.63 -12.39
N LYS A 103 5.93 5.75 -12.03
CA LYS A 103 7.04 5.03 -12.66
C LYS A 103 7.64 3.99 -11.72
N SER A 104 7.72 4.29 -10.43
CA SER A 104 8.18 3.35 -9.41
C SER A 104 7.01 2.96 -8.50
N TYR A 105 7.08 1.74 -7.96
CA TYR A 105 5.98 1.16 -7.21
C TYR A 105 6.48 0.10 -6.24
N ILE A 106 5.98 0.12 -5.02
CA ILE A 106 6.11 -1.01 -4.09
C ILE A 106 4.75 -1.34 -3.51
N SER A 107 4.54 -2.61 -3.24
CA SER A 107 3.35 -3.07 -2.53
C SER A 107 3.66 -4.36 -1.79
N LEU A 108 3.29 -4.40 -0.52
CA LEU A 108 3.62 -5.48 0.39
C LEU A 108 2.33 -5.97 1.03
N PRO A 109 2.09 -7.29 1.07
CA PRO A 109 0.88 -7.80 1.71
C PRO A 109 0.91 -7.57 3.21
N ILE A 110 -0.24 -7.17 3.76
CA ILE A 110 -0.43 -7.04 5.21
C ILE A 110 -1.26 -8.23 5.65
N ILE A 111 -0.63 -9.14 6.40
CA ILE A 111 -1.27 -10.35 6.92
C ILE A 111 -1.45 -10.15 8.42
N LEU A 112 -2.68 -10.20 8.90
CA LEU A 112 -2.99 -9.99 10.30
C LEU A 112 -2.56 -11.21 11.14
N ASP A 113 -2.56 -11.05 12.46
CA ASP A 113 -2.13 -12.09 13.39
C ASP A 113 -2.93 -13.40 13.27
N ASP A 114 -4.19 -13.29 12.81
CA ASP A 114 -5.04 -14.48 12.58
C ASP A 114 -4.78 -15.14 11.22
N GLY A 115 -3.82 -14.65 10.44
CA GLY A 115 -3.49 -15.17 9.13
C GLY A 115 -4.31 -14.60 7.98
N SER A 116 -5.27 -13.72 8.26
CA SER A 116 -6.10 -13.15 7.20
C SER A 116 -5.37 -12.02 6.47
N PHE A 117 -5.65 -11.89 5.18
CA PHE A 117 -5.13 -10.80 4.36
C PHE A 117 -5.99 -9.54 4.58
N TYR A 118 -5.35 -8.46 5.05
CA TYR A 118 -6.02 -7.18 5.25
C TYR A 118 -5.96 -6.31 4.00
N GLY A 119 -4.80 -6.18 3.41
CA GLY A 119 -4.57 -5.30 2.29
C GLY A 119 -3.09 -5.15 2.03
N THR A 120 -2.66 -3.93 1.67
CA THR A 120 -1.27 -3.68 1.30
C THR A 120 -0.72 -2.42 1.96
N LEU A 121 0.59 -2.45 2.21
CA LEU A 121 1.40 -1.27 2.43
C LEU A 121 2.03 -0.95 1.07
N CYS A 122 1.66 0.18 0.48
CA CYS A 122 2.10 0.51 -0.88
C CYS A 122 2.66 1.91 -0.99
N ALA A 123 3.52 2.11 -1.99
CA ALA A 123 4.08 3.42 -2.29
C ALA A 123 4.23 3.57 -3.80
N ILE A 124 4.06 4.80 -4.28
CA ILE A 124 4.25 5.15 -5.69
C ILE A 124 5.04 6.45 -5.79
N ASP A 125 5.69 6.63 -6.94
CA ASP A 125 6.38 7.89 -7.26
C ASP A 125 6.34 8.09 -8.77
N PRO A 126 6.15 9.34 -9.25
CA PRO A 126 6.17 9.61 -10.69
C PRO A 126 7.55 9.45 -11.32
N GLU A 127 8.60 9.39 -10.50
CA GLU A 127 9.97 9.19 -10.99
C GLU A 127 10.42 7.76 -10.74
N PRO A 128 11.31 7.19 -11.59
CA PRO A 128 11.94 5.92 -11.30
C PRO A 128 12.80 6.02 -10.03
N ARG A 129 12.85 4.92 -9.27
CA ARG A 129 13.67 4.82 -8.05
C ARG A 129 14.46 3.52 -8.07
N LYS A 130 15.65 3.52 -7.47
CA LYS A 130 16.44 2.30 -7.30
C LYS A 130 15.97 1.58 -6.05
N LEU A 131 15.07 0.63 -6.20
CA LEU A 131 14.46 -0.10 -5.09
C LEU A 131 14.93 -1.54 -4.99
N VAL A 132 15.16 -2.20 -6.13
CA VAL A 132 15.48 -3.62 -6.16
C VAL A 132 16.87 -3.90 -5.64
N GLY A 133 16.97 -4.78 -4.64
CA GLY A 133 18.23 -5.23 -4.06
C GLY A 133 17.98 -6.44 -3.19
N PRO A 134 19.02 -7.14 -2.72
CA PRO A 134 18.86 -8.40 -1.98
C PRO A 134 18.09 -8.25 -0.67
N ASP A 135 18.14 -7.08 -0.04
CA ASP A 135 17.50 -6.86 1.25
C ASP A 135 16.24 -6.00 1.17
N THR A 136 15.85 -5.57 -0.03
CA THR A 136 14.73 -4.64 -0.20
C THR A 136 13.41 -5.22 0.29
N VAL A 137 13.02 -6.39 -0.22
CA VAL A 137 11.74 -7.01 0.16
C VAL A 137 11.73 -7.38 1.65
N PRO A 138 12.76 -8.05 2.20
CA PRO A 138 12.76 -8.34 3.65
C PRO A 138 12.67 -7.10 4.52
N THR A 139 13.39 -6.03 4.17
CA THR A 139 13.35 -4.77 4.92
C THR A 139 11.96 -4.15 4.90
N LEU A 140 11.36 -4.06 3.71
CA LEU A 140 10.04 -3.46 3.56
C LEU A 140 8.94 -4.32 4.21
N MET A 141 9.09 -5.66 4.16
CA MET A 141 8.13 -6.56 4.81
C MET A 141 8.07 -6.36 6.32
N ARG A 142 9.17 -5.92 6.95
CA ARG A 142 9.16 -5.60 8.39
C ARG A 142 8.21 -4.45 8.68
N TYR A 143 8.13 -3.46 7.81
CA TYR A 143 7.18 -2.36 7.95
C TYR A 143 5.74 -2.85 7.82
N ALA A 144 5.48 -3.73 6.85
CA ALA A 144 4.14 -4.33 6.69
C ALA A 144 3.74 -5.14 7.92
N GLU A 145 4.68 -5.88 8.50
CA GLU A 145 4.45 -6.65 9.73
C GLU A 145 4.14 -5.73 10.92
N ARG A 146 4.80 -4.60 11.01
CA ARG A 146 4.53 -3.61 12.06
C ARG A 146 3.14 -3.01 11.91
N VAL A 147 2.71 -2.72 10.68
CA VAL A 147 1.35 -2.25 10.41
C VAL A 147 0.33 -3.34 10.80
N ALA A 148 0.60 -4.58 10.42
CA ALA A 148 -0.27 -5.71 10.76
C ALA A 148 -0.45 -5.85 12.27
N ALA A 149 0.63 -5.70 13.03
CA ALA A 149 0.58 -5.78 14.49
C ALA A 149 -0.30 -4.68 15.09
N ILE A 150 -0.21 -3.47 14.58
CA ILE A 150 -1.03 -2.34 15.04
C ILE A 150 -2.50 -2.61 14.74
N LEU A 151 -2.82 -3.02 13.51
CA LEU A 151 -4.20 -3.30 13.09
C LEU A 151 -4.80 -4.46 13.89
N SER A 152 -4.00 -5.50 14.15
CA SER A 152 -4.46 -6.64 14.94
C SER A 152 -4.79 -6.27 16.37
N ARG A 153 -3.98 -5.42 17.01
CA ARG A 153 -4.22 -4.95 18.38
C ARG A 153 -5.49 -4.12 18.47
N GLU A 154 -5.73 -3.24 17.50
CA GLU A 154 -6.93 -2.40 17.51
C GLU A 154 -8.20 -3.20 17.29
N ALA A 155 -8.12 -4.25 16.46
CA ALA A 155 -9.25 -5.14 16.25
C ALA A 155 -9.64 -5.88 17.56
N VAL A 156 -8.64 -6.23 18.38
CA VAL A 156 -8.89 -6.90 19.67
C VAL A 156 -9.46 -5.94 20.71
N SER A 157 -9.05 -4.68 20.68
CA SER A 157 -9.47 -3.68 21.67
C SER A 157 -10.82 -3.05 21.38
N SER A 158 -11.40 -3.34 20.21
CA SER A 158 -12.70 -2.78 19.84
C SER A 158 -13.91 -3.67 20.28
#